data_de7d7051bbb63c169379ba86750fd01c
#
_entry.id   de7d7051bbb63c169379ba86750fd01c
#
_cell.length_a   1.000
_cell.length_b   1.000
_cell.length_c   1.000
_cell.angle_alpha   90.00
_cell.angle_beta   90.00
_cell.angle_gamma   90.00
#
_symmetry.space_group_name_H-M   'P 1'
#
loop_
_entity.id
_entity.type
_entity.pdbx_description
1 polymer ?
#
loop_
_entity_poly.entity_id
_entity_poly.type
_entity_poly.pdbx_seq_one_letter_code
_entity_poly.pdbx_strand_id
1 'polypeptide(L)'
;RRNLERLIPQIPEHATRIALEHRLMHAETLTYLIHNLPYSRRMTRTRRVYSRRQSPPLQFIQIPAGIATLGRTRGEEFGWDNEYDLHTKQVEAFAVSKYKVTNDQYLEFVNDGGPAPHYWMERSGKWRYRGFDGEIPLPGDLPVFVSYLQADAYARWSGKALPTEAQVHRAGFGSPSGTERQYPWGSDYPREEHGNFGFRLSDLVPVTANPSGDSAFGVSQLTGNGWEWTATPFAPF
;
A
#
# COMPACT_ATOMS: atom_id res chain seq x y z
N ARG A 1 -4.73 8.51 34.40
CA ARG A 1 -4.75 7.09 34.07
C ARG A 1 -5.82 6.34 34.88
N ARG A 2 -5.78 6.35 36.23
CA ARG A 2 -6.76 5.66 37.09
C ARG A 2 -8.23 6.02 36.84
N ASN A 3 -8.55 7.28 36.50
CA ASN A 3 -9.91 7.71 36.14
C ASN A 3 -10.39 7.16 34.82
N LEU A 4 -9.51 7.04 33.82
CA LEU A 4 -9.83 6.41 32.54
C LEU A 4 -10.15 4.92 32.70
N GLU A 5 -9.36 4.19 33.47
CA GLU A 5 -9.57 2.75 33.72
C GLU A 5 -10.95 2.46 34.35
N ARG A 6 -11.50 3.38 35.14
CA ARG A 6 -12.86 3.27 35.72
C ARG A 6 -13.99 3.58 34.73
N LEU A 7 -13.70 4.40 33.68
CA LEU A 7 -14.68 4.81 32.69
C LEU A 7 -14.76 3.87 31.49
N ILE A 8 -13.67 3.16 31.15
CA ILE A 8 -13.63 2.25 30.01
C ILE A 8 -14.82 1.27 29.96
N PRO A 9 -15.22 0.59 31.04
CA PRO A 9 -16.38 -0.30 31.02
C PRO A 9 -17.72 0.37 30.74
N GLN A 10 -17.78 1.70 30.82
CA GLN A 10 -19.00 2.49 30.61
C GLN A 10 -19.05 3.08 29.20
N ILE A 11 -17.94 2.98 28.42
CA ILE A 11 -17.87 3.48 27.07
C ILE A 11 -18.46 2.43 26.12
N PRO A 12 -19.38 2.79 25.22
CA PRO A 12 -19.87 1.87 24.21
C PRO A 12 -18.72 1.28 23.38
N GLU A 13 -18.80 -0.01 23.07
CA GLU A 13 -17.76 -0.72 22.32
C GLU A 13 -17.41 0.00 21.00
N HIS A 14 -18.43 0.49 20.29
CA HIS A 14 -18.25 1.25 19.06
C HIS A 14 -17.36 2.50 19.26
N ALA A 15 -17.59 3.28 20.34
CA ALA A 15 -16.77 4.46 20.64
C ALA A 15 -15.31 4.08 20.96
N THR A 16 -15.11 2.93 21.63
CA THR A 16 -13.77 2.40 21.89
C THR A 16 -13.05 2.03 20.61
N ARG A 17 -13.76 1.40 19.67
CA ARG A 17 -13.20 1.03 18.35
C ARG A 17 -12.85 2.26 17.53
N ILE A 18 -13.73 3.28 17.48
CA ILE A 18 -13.42 4.58 16.85
C ILE A 18 -12.12 5.16 17.44
N ALA A 19 -12.00 5.21 18.75
CA ALA A 19 -10.83 5.78 19.40
C ALA A 19 -9.53 5.02 19.07
N LEU A 20 -9.61 3.69 18.96
CA LEU A 20 -8.49 2.83 18.61
C LEU A 20 -8.06 3.08 17.17
N GLU A 21 -8.98 2.99 16.20
CA GLU A 21 -8.71 3.20 14.78
C GLU A 21 -8.19 4.60 14.51
N HIS A 22 -8.80 5.62 15.11
CA HIS A 22 -8.34 7.00 15.01
C HIS A 22 -6.92 7.17 15.55
N ARG A 23 -6.57 6.45 16.63
CA ARG A 23 -5.20 6.44 17.18
C ARG A 23 -4.20 5.81 16.21
N LEU A 24 -4.59 4.75 15.52
CA LEU A 24 -3.74 4.10 14.51
C LEU A 24 -3.52 5.02 13.29
N MET A 25 -4.53 5.74 12.83
CA MET A 25 -4.40 6.76 11.78
C MET A 25 -3.42 7.88 12.17
N HIS A 26 -3.47 8.35 13.42
CA HIS A 26 -2.50 9.32 13.93
C HIS A 26 -1.07 8.75 13.98
N ALA A 27 -0.89 7.48 14.35
CA ALA A 27 0.43 6.85 14.35
C ALA A 27 1.03 6.79 12.94
N GLU A 28 0.20 6.50 11.93
CA GLU A 28 0.58 6.56 10.53
C GLU A 28 1.00 7.98 10.11
N THR A 29 0.16 8.97 10.36
CA THR A 29 0.45 10.38 10.04
C THR A 29 1.75 10.86 10.71
N LEU A 30 1.96 10.53 11.98
CA LEU A 30 3.19 10.87 12.70
C LEU A 30 4.42 10.21 12.06
N THR A 31 4.29 9.00 11.54
CA THR A 31 5.38 8.32 10.84
C THR A 31 5.80 9.10 9.59
N TYR A 32 4.84 9.58 8.78
CA TYR A 32 5.13 10.43 7.62
C TYR A 32 5.76 11.77 8.02
N LEU A 33 5.26 12.40 9.06
CA LEU A 33 5.82 13.66 9.56
C LEU A 33 7.27 13.46 10.04
N ILE A 34 7.55 12.40 10.79
CA ILE A 34 8.90 12.06 11.25
C ILE A 34 9.81 11.76 10.06
N HIS A 35 9.31 11.05 9.04
CA HIS A 35 10.08 10.77 7.83
C HIS A 35 10.49 12.05 7.07
N ASN A 36 9.72 13.12 7.19
CA ASN A 36 10.04 14.41 6.56
C ASN A 36 10.94 15.32 7.42
N LEU A 37 11.20 14.99 8.70
CA LEU A 37 12.12 15.76 9.52
C LEU A 37 13.58 15.62 9.02
N PRO A 38 14.43 16.64 9.23
CA PRO A 38 15.87 16.49 9.04
C PRO A 38 16.42 15.32 9.89
N TYR A 39 17.36 14.56 9.36
CA TYR A 39 17.95 13.41 10.07
C TYR A 39 18.52 13.79 11.44
N SER A 40 19.08 14.99 11.58
CA SER A 40 19.60 15.50 12.86
C SER A 40 18.54 15.70 13.96
N ARG A 41 17.26 15.69 13.60
CA ARG A 41 16.14 15.82 14.55
C ARG A 41 15.39 14.52 14.79
N ARG A 42 15.85 13.41 14.23
CA ARG A 42 15.26 12.09 14.43
C ARG A 42 16.02 11.32 15.51
N MET A 43 15.31 10.46 16.23
CA MET A 43 15.95 9.48 17.08
C MET A 43 16.69 8.48 16.19
N THR A 44 17.98 8.29 16.43
CA THR A 44 18.81 7.33 15.70
C THR A 44 18.30 5.90 15.97
N ARG A 45 17.88 5.20 14.93
CA ARG A 45 17.64 3.76 14.96
C ARG A 45 18.83 3.05 14.31
N THR A 46 18.93 1.75 14.50
CA THR A 46 19.97 0.95 13.85
C THR A 46 19.82 1.05 12.34
N ARG A 47 20.82 1.65 11.68
CA ARG A 47 20.83 1.85 10.24
C ARG A 47 20.74 0.50 9.53
N ARG A 48 19.69 0.26 8.77
CA ARG A 48 19.63 -0.86 7.84
C ARG A 48 20.70 -0.68 6.76
N VAL A 49 21.54 -1.69 6.59
CA VAL A 49 22.44 -1.74 5.44
C VAL A 49 21.62 -2.23 4.25
N TYR A 50 21.38 -1.35 3.28
CA TYR A 50 20.69 -1.66 2.05
C TYR A 50 21.74 -1.98 0.97
N SER A 51 21.73 -3.20 0.45
CA SER A 51 22.41 -3.52 -0.80
C SER A 51 21.44 -3.27 -1.95
N ARG A 52 21.85 -2.49 -2.94
CA ARG A 52 21.03 -2.26 -4.14
C ARG A 52 20.75 -3.61 -4.82
N ARG A 53 19.48 -3.94 -4.99
CA ARG A 53 19.00 -5.05 -5.80
C ARG A 53 18.29 -4.50 -7.02
N GLN A 54 18.32 -5.24 -8.12
CA GLN A 54 17.57 -4.91 -9.33
C GLN A 54 16.10 -5.27 -9.16
N SER A 55 15.26 -4.54 -9.85
CA SER A 55 13.84 -4.84 -9.99
C SER A 55 13.64 -6.22 -10.62
N PRO A 56 12.62 -6.98 -10.18
CA PRO A 56 12.19 -8.15 -10.94
C PRO A 56 11.68 -7.72 -12.33
N PRO A 57 11.69 -8.62 -13.32
CA PRO A 57 11.10 -8.35 -14.62
C PRO A 57 9.63 -7.94 -14.50
N LEU A 58 9.19 -7.01 -15.37
CA LEU A 58 7.79 -6.62 -15.43
C LEU A 58 6.95 -7.83 -15.87
N GLN A 59 5.99 -8.18 -15.04
CA GLN A 59 5.08 -9.31 -15.27
C GLN A 59 3.64 -8.85 -15.06
N PHE A 60 2.75 -9.24 -15.98
CA PHE A 60 1.32 -8.99 -15.84
C PHE A 60 0.56 -10.28 -15.53
N ILE A 61 -0.39 -10.17 -14.63
CA ILE A 61 -1.32 -11.24 -14.25
C ILE A 61 -2.66 -10.95 -14.92
N GLN A 62 -3.20 -11.94 -15.60
CA GLN A 62 -4.55 -11.88 -16.18
C GLN A 62 -5.58 -12.15 -15.09
N ILE A 63 -6.48 -11.20 -14.90
CA ILE A 63 -7.59 -11.31 -13.96
C ILE A 63 -8.87 -11.54 -14.78
N PRO A 64 -9.53 -12.67 -14.61
CA PRO A 64 -10.78 -12.95 -15.35
C PRO A 64 -11.89 -12.02 -14.87
N ALA A 65 -12.84 -11.76 -15.76
CA ALA A 65 -14.07 -11.04 -15.42
C ALA A 65 -14.77 -11.67 -14.21
N GLY A 66 -15.46 -10.84 -13.43
CA GLY A 66 -16.17 -11.31 -12.25
C GLY A 66 -16.66 -10.16 -11.39
N ILE A 67 -17.21 -10.51 -10.25
CA ILE A 67 -17.76 -9.55 -9.29
C ILE A 67 -16.64 -9.08 -8.33
N ALA A 68 -16.69 -7.83 -7.96
CA ALA A 68 -15.96 -7.25 -6.82
C ALA A 68 -17.00 -6.71 -5.83
N THR A 69 -16.92 -7.14 -4.58
CA THR A 69 -17.71 -6.61 -3.47
C THR A 69 -16.94 -5.47 -2.82
N LEU A 70 -17.56 -4.31 -2.76
CA LEU A 70 -17.04 -3.09 -2.15
C LEU A 70 -17.92 -2.69 -0.97
N GLY A 71 -17.32 -1.97 -0.02
CA GLY A 71 -18.03 -1.54 1.18
C GLY A 71 -18.31 -2.66 2.18
N ARG A 72 -19.15 -2.37 3.16
CA ARG A 72 -19.47 -3.27 4.28
C ARG A 72 -20.95 -3.23 4.63
N THR A 73 -21.46 -4.31 5.20
CA THR A 73 -22.78 -4.36 5.79
C THR A 73 -22.80 -3.63 7.14
N ARG A 74 -23.82 -2.82 7.39
CA ARG A 74 -23.98 -2.13 8.69
C ARG A 74 -24.29 -3.11 9.81
N GLY A 75 -23.66 -2.93 10.97
CA GLY A 75 -24.07 -3.54 12.23
C GLY A 75 -23.31 -4.79 12.65
N GLU A 76 -22.47 -5.39 11.81
CA GLU A 76 -21.74 -6.62 12.19
C GLU A 76 -20.37 -6.33 12.80
N GLU A 77 -19.60 -5.43 12.19
CA GLU A 77 -18.27 -5.03 12.66
C GLU A 77 -18.08 -3.53 12.54
N PHE A 78 -17.03 -3.02 13.16
CA PHE A 78 -16.65 -1.63 13.01
C PHE A 78 -16.25 -1.31 11.57
N GLY A 79 -16.75 -0.19 11.05
CA GLY A 79 -16.34 0.45 9.81
C GLY A 79 -16.57 1.95 9.93
N TRP A 80 -15.81 2.73 9.15
CA TRP A 80 -16.05 4.16 9.00
C TRP A 80 -17.30 4.41 8.15
N ASP A 81 -17.90 5.57 8.29
CA ASP A 81 -19.12 5.94 7.56
C ASP A 81 -18.98 5.86 6.04
N ASN A 82 -17.77 6.14 5.52
CA ASN A 82 -17.43 6.02 4.10
C ASN A 82 -17.07 4.60 3.64
N GLU A 83 -17.16 3.60 4.50
CA GLU A 83 -17.02 2.17 4.15
C GLU A 83 -18.38 1.49 3.96
N TYR A 84 -19.48 2.22 4.10
CA TYR A 84 -20.86 1.73 3.91
C TYR A 84 -21.49 2.39 2.69
N ASP A 85 -22.47 1.73 2.03
CA ASP A 85 -22.99 0.41 2.26
C ASP A 85 -22.30 -0.61 1.35
N LEU A 86 -22.43 -1.91 1.70
CA LEU A 86 -21.94 -2.99 0.84
C LEU A 86 -22.65 -2.96 -0.52
N HIS A 87 -21.87 -3.00 -1.59
CA HIS A 87 -22.38 -3.11 -2.96
C HIS A 87 -21.44 -3.93 -3.83
N THR A 88 -21.91 -4.38 -4.97
CA THR A 88 -21.14 -5.18 -5.91
C THR A 88 -20.97 -4.45 -7.23
N LYS A 89 -19.83 -4.65 -7.89
CA LYS A 89 -19.54 -4.18 -9.24
C LYS A 89 -19.10 -5.34 -10.13
N GLN A 90 -19.64 -5.40 -11.34
CA GLN A 90 -19.11 -6.26 -12.40
C GLN A 90 -17.81 -5.66 -12.90
N VAL A 91 -16.76 -6.47 -12.93
CA VAL A 91 -15.43 -6.10 -13.43
C VAL A 91 -15.12 -6.94 -14.66
N GLU A 92 -14.81 -6.29 -15.77
CA GLU A 92 -14.38 -6.96 -16.99
C GLU A 92 -12.99 -7.57 -16.79
N ALA A 93 -12.62 -8.52 -17.64
CA ALA A 93 -11.28 -9.11 -17.62
C ALA A 93 -10.22 -8.05 -17.90
N PHE A 94 -9.13 -8.07 -17.15
CA PHE A 94 -8.03 -7.12 -17.29
C PHE A 94 -6.69 -7.76 -16.93
N ALA A 95 -5.60 -7.05 -17.24
CA ALA A 95 -4.28 -7.41 -16.81
C ALA A 95 -3.74 -6.39 -15.81
N VAL A 96 -3.15 -6.85 -14.72
CA VAL A 96 -2.51 -5.99 -13.70
C VAL A 96 -1.05 -6.42 -13.48
N SER A 97 -0.19 -5.47 -13.15
CA SER A 97 1.19 -5.78 -12.77
C SER A 97 1.20 -6.70 -11.55
N LYS A 98 2.02 -7.76 -11.61
CA LYS A 98 2.21 -8.67 -10.46
C LYS A 98 2.70 -7.95 -9.23
N TYR A 99 3.59 -6.99 -9.41
CA TYR A 99 4.25 -6.23 -8.35
C TYR A 99 3.88 -4.75 -8.45
N LYS A 100 3.98 -4.03 -7.33
CA LYS A 100 3.98 -2.57 -7.33
C LYS A 100 5.08 -2.05 -8.26
N VAL A 101 4.88 -0.90 -8.88
CA VAL A 101 5.92 -0.24 -9.71
C VAL A 101 7.14 0.03 -8.84
N THR A 102 8.30 -0.40 -9.31
CA THR A 102 9.56 -0.29 -8.57
C THR A 102 10.31 1.00 -8.89
N ASN A 103 11.30 1.34 -8.06
CA ASN A 103 12.18 2.47 -8.33
C ASN A 103 12.95 2.32 -9.65
N ASP A 104 13.45 1.12 -10.00
CA ASP A 104 14.15 0.93 -11.28
C ASP A 104 13.21 1.17 -12.47
N GLN A 105 11.98 0.67 -12.42
CA GLN A 105 10.98 0.90 -13.48
C GLN A 105 10.61 2.37 -13.60
N TYR A 106 10.42 3.06 -12.48
CA TYR A 106 10.09 4.48 -12.49
C TYR A 106 11.28 5.36 -12.93
N LEU A 107 12.52 4.89 -12.68
CA LEU A 107 13.73 5.58 -13.13
C LEU A 107 13.82 5.71 -14.66
N GLU A 108 13.29 4.74 -15.41
CA GLU A 108 13.21 4.83 -16.87
C GLU A 108 12.35 6.04 -17.29
N PHE A 109 11.22 6.26 -16.62
CA PHE A 109 10.36 7.43 -16.85
C PHE A 109 11.07 8.75 -16.48
N VAL A 110 11.79 8.78 -15.36
CA VAL A 110 12.56 9.98 -14.96
C VAL A 110 13.66 10.28 -15.97
N ASN A 111 14.34 9.26 -16.49
CA ASN A 111 15.37 9.42 -17.53
C ASN A 111 14.79 9.91 -18.86
N ASP A 112 13.50 9.66 -19.12
CA ASP A 112 12.76 10.18 -20.29
C ASP A 112 12.07 11.53 -20.02
N GLY A 113 12.46 12.23 -18.95
CA GLY A 113 11.99 13.58 -18.61
C GLY A 113 10.82 13.64 -17.63
N GLY A 114 10.39 12.51 -17.08
CA GLY A 114 9.36 12.47 -16.04
C GLY A 114 9.83 13.07 -14.70
N PRO A 115 8.90 13.49 -13.83
CA PRO A 115 9.25 14.12 -12.56
C PRO A 115 9.81 13.10 -11.55
N ALA A 116 10.90 13.45 -10.87
CA ALA A 116 11.47 12.63 -9.83
C ALA A 116 10.54 12.58 -8.59
N PRO A 117 10.44 11.42 -7.90
CA PRO A 117 9.67 11.27 -6.66
C PRO A 117 10.22 12.11 -5.50
N HIS A 118 9.33 12.47 -4.55
CA HIS A 118 9.68 13.33 -3.41
C HIS A 118 10.87 12.81 -2.56
N TYR A 119 10.98 11.49 -2.39
CA TYR A 119 12.05 10.89 -1.59
C TYR A 119 13.33 10.56 -2.38
N TRP A 120 13.41 10.97 -3.64
CA TRP A 120 14.64 10.85 -4.40
C TRP A 120 15.46 12.12 -4.32
N MET A 121 16.77 11.95 -4.25
CA MET A 121 17.74 13.05 -4.20
C MET A 121 18.87 12.77 -5.18
N GLU A 122 19.21 13.74 -5.99
CA GLU A 122 20.38 13.64 -6.84
C GLU A 122 21.65 14.06 -6.09
N ARG A 123 22.68 13.23 -6.16
CA ARG A 123 24.00 13.48 -5.58
C ARG A 123 25.07 13.07 -6.58
N SER A 124 25.83 14.05 -7.09
CA SER A 124 26.92 13.81 -8.05
C SER A 124 26.48 12.96 -9.24
N GLY A 125 25.34 13.29 -9.86
CA GLY A 125 24.77 12.59 -11.01
C GLY A 125 24.19 11.21 -10.73
N LYS A 126 23.95 10.88 -9.47
CA LYS A 126 23.35 9.59 -9.05
C LYS A 126 22.14 9.82 -8.19
N TRP A 127 21.09 9.06 -8.45
CA TRP A 127 19.91 9.05 -7.60
C TRP A 127 20.14 8.29 -6.30
N ARG A 128 19.67 8.86 -5.21
CA ARG A 128 19.65 8.29 -3.87
C ARG A 128 18.24 8.35 -3.32
N TYR A 129 17.96 7.46 -2.39
CA TYR A 129 16.68 7.40 -1.70
C TYR A 129 16.82 7.95 -0.29
N ARG A 130 15.90 8.82 0.09
CA ARG A 130 15.75 9.32 1.44
C ARG A 130 14.97 8.31 2.28
N GLY A 131 15.65 7.28 2.78
CA GLY A 131 15.06 6.31 3.69
C GLY A 131 14.73 6.89 5.06
N PHE A 132 14.04 6.11 5.88
CA PHE A 132 13.63 6.55 7.21
C PHE A 132 14.84 6.81 8.12
N ASP A 133 15.83 5.95 8.12
CA ASP A 133 17.00 6.03 9.00
C ASP A 133 18.23 6.69 8.35
N GLY A 134 18.17 7.03 7.10
CA GLY A 134 19.27 7.68 6.38
C GLY A 134 19.16 7.63 4.87
N GLU A 135 20.05 8.40 4.24
CA GLU A 135 20.20 8.42 2.80
C GLU A 135 20.94 7.17 2.32
N ILE A 136 20.35 6.43 1.38
CA ILE A 136 20.91 5.21 0.80
C ILE A 136 21.00 5.31 -0.73
N PRO A 137 21.82 4.49 -1.41
CA PRO A 137 21.71 4.35 -2.87
C PRO A 137 20.28 3.99 -3.26
N LEU A 138 19.80 4.50 -4.40
CA LEU A 138 18.43 4.22 -4.84
C LEU A 138 18.18 2.70 -4.92
N PRO A 139 17.26 2.15 -4.10
CA PRO A 139 16.98 0.71 -4.08
C PRO A 139 16.04 0.36 -5.23
N GLY A 140 16.54 -0.39 -6.22
CA GLY A 140 15.82 -0.64 -7.47
C GLY A 140 14.54 -1.45 -7.29
N ASP A 141 14.55 -2.40 -6.35
CA ASP A 141 13.50 -3.39 -6.12
C ASP A 141 12.42 -2.99 -5.09
N LEU A 142 12.51 -1.78 -4.53
CA LEU A 142 11.45 -1.24 -3.66
C LEU A 142 10.34 -0.56 -4.47
N PRO A 143 9.10 -0.57 -3.98
CA PRO A 143 8.03 0.25 -4.54
C PRO A 143 8.43 1.72 -4.60
N VAL A 144 8.06 2.41 -5.66
CA VAL A 144 8.27 3.84 -5.78
C VAL A 144 7.21 4.63 -5.01
N PHE A 145 7.62 5.65 -4.24
CA PHE A 145 6.72 6.59 -3.57
C PHE A 145 6.45 7.79 -4.46
N VAL A 146 5.20 7.94 -4.90
CA VAL A 146 4.78 8.98 -5.84
C VAL A 146 3.46 9.61 -5.42
N SER A 147 3.20 10.84 -5.89
CA SER A 147 1.87 11.44 -5.83
C SER A 147 0.93 10.80 -6.87
N TYR A 148 -0.39 11.04 -6.73
CA TYR A 148 -1.37 10.61 -7.73
C TYR A 148 -1.01 11.09 -9.14
N LEU A 149 -0.68 12.37 -9.30
CA LEU A 149 -0.32 12.94 -10.61
C LEU A 149 0.91 12.27 -11.21
N GLN A 150 1.89 11.90 -10.39
CA GLN A 150 3.08 11.18 -10.83
C GLN A 150 2.76 9.73 -11.22
N ALA A 151 1.90 9.06 -10.46
CA ALA A 151 1.46 7.69 -10.75
C ALA A 151 0.68 7.63 -12.08
N ASP A 152 -0.26 8.56 -12.28
CA ASP A 152 -1.05 8.65 -13.51
C ASP A 152 -0.17 9.01 -14.73
N ALA A 153 0.76 9.95 -14.57
CA ALA A 153 1.70 10.30 -15.63
C ALA A 153 2.60 9.13 -16.04
N TYR A 154 3.12 8.37 -15.05
CA TYR A 154 3.89 7.15 -15.31
C TYR A 154 3.03 6.09 -16.03
N ALA A 155 1.82 5.87 -15.57
CA ALA A 155 0.92 4.89 -16.19
C ALA A 155 0.68 5.23 -17.66
N ARG A 156 0.38 6.49 -18.00
CA ARG A 156 0.20 6.94 -19.37
C ARG A 156 1.47 6.82 -20.21
N TRP A 157 2.62 7.25 -19.67
CA TRP A 157 3.91 7.12 -20.35
C TRP A 157 4.22 5.68 -20.72
N SER A 158 3.90 4.74 -19.82
CA SER A 158 4.10 3.30 -20.06
C SER A 158 3.02 2.65 -20.95
N GLY A 159 2.08 3.43 -21.49
CA GLY A 159 0.95 2.92 -22.28
C GLY A 159 -0.07 2.12 -21.47
N LYS A 160 -0.21 2.43 -20.19
CA LYS A 160 -1.08 1.78 -19.22
C LYS A 160 -2.04 2.78 -18.56
N ALA A 161 -2.82 2.32 -17.61
CA ALA A 161 -3.68 3.13 -16.75
C ALA A 161 -3.58 2.67 -15.31
N LEU A 162 -3.93 3.55 -14.37
CA LEU A 162 -4.17 3.14 -12.99
C LEU A 162 -5.41 2.23 -12.93
N PRO A 163 -5.40 1.20 -12.09
CA PRO A 163 -6.59 0.36 -11.91
C PRO A 163 -7.70 1.16 -11.21
N THR A 164 -8.94 0.78 -11.44
CA THR A 164 -10.05 1.23 -10.61
C THR A 164 -10.03 0.51 -9.26
N GLU A 165 -10.70 1.06 -8.25
CA GLU A 165 -10.88 0.41 -6.95
C GLU A 165 -11.48 -0.99 -7.10
N ALA A 166 -12.53 -1.14 -7.91
CA ALA A 166 -13.16 -2.44 -8.17
C ALA A 166 -12.19 -3.45 -8.81
N GLN A 167 -11.26 -3.00 -9.67
CA GLN A 167 -10.22 -3.87 -10.22
C GLN A 167 -9.21 -4.30 -9.17
N VAL A 168 -8.80 -3.39 -8.27
CA VAL A 168 -7.91 -3.74 -7.14
C VAL A 168 -8.59 -4.76 -6.23
N HIS A 169 -9.86 -4.55 -5.87
CA HIS A 169 -10.62 -5.50 -5.07
C HIS A 169 -10.75 -6.86 -5.76
N ARG A 170 -11.10 -6.88 -7.05
CA ARG A 170 -11.19 -8.14 -7.81
C ARG A 170 -9.85 -8.89 -7.84
N ALA A 171 -8.75 -8.19 -8.07
CA ALA A 171 -7.40 -8.79 -8.11
C ALA A 171 -6.92 -9.28 -6.73
N GLY A 172 -7.29 -8.56 -5.68
CA GLY A 172 -6.86 -8.85 -4.30
C GLY A 172 -7.71 -9.92 -3.62
N PHE A 173 -9.00 -9.74 -3.62
CA PHE A 173 -9.91 -10.55 -2.81
C PHE A 173 -10.67 -11.60 -3.61
N GLY A 174 -10.75 -11.48 -4.93
CA GLY A 174 -11.34 -12.50 -5.78
C GLY A 174 -10.48 -13.75 -5.92
N SER A 175 -11.07 -14.81 -6.47
CA SER A 175 -10.36 -16.07 -6.75
C SER A 175 -10.77 -16.67 -8.10
N PRO A 176 -9.98 -17.61 -8.64
CA PRO A 176 -10.34 -18.37 -9.85
C PRO A 176 -11.64 -19.18 -9.71
N SER A 177 -12.01 -19.56 -8.48
CA SER A 177 -13.27 -20.27 -8.20
C SER A 177 -14.50 -19.36 -8.21
N GLY A 178 -14.32 -18.04 -8.35
CA GLY A 178 -15.41 -17.06 -8.27
C GLY A 178 -15.81 -16.65 -6.86
N THR A 179 -15.17 -17.20 -5.81
CA THR A 179 -15.39 -16.80 -4.43
C THR A 179 -14.49 -15.64 -4.05
N GLU A 180 -14.92 -14.78 -3.13
CA GLU A 180 -14.10 -13.75 -2.53
C GLU A 180 -13.51 -14.21 -1.20
N ARG A 181 -12.35 -13.68 -0.85
CA ARG A 181 -11.58 -13.98 0.37
C ARG A 181 -11.61 -12.79 1.31
N GLN A 182 -11.41 -13.06 2.59
CA GLN A 182 -11.29 -12.02 3.60
C GLN A 182 -10.01 -11.19 3.44
N TYR A 183 -8.91 -11.86 3.08
CA TYR A 183 -7.62 -11.25 2.75
C TYR A 183 -7.12 -11.81 1.42
N PRO A 184 -6.18 -11.15 0.74
CA PRO A 184 -5.62 -11.68 -0.51
C PRO A 184 -5.13 -13.13 -0.41
N TRP A 185 -4.50 -13.49 0.70
CA TRP A 185 -3.96 -14.84 0.96
C TRP A 185 -4.99 -15.85 1.49
N GLY A 186 -6.17 -15.43 1.90
CA GLY A 186 -7.20 -16.32 2.45
C GLY A 186 -7.94 -15.76 3.64
N SER A 187 -8.16 -16.58 4.68
CA SER A 187 -8.91 -16.20 5.89
C SER A 187 -8.03 -16.07 7.15
N ASP A 188 -6.74 -16.40 7.07
CA ASP A 188 -5.82 -16.28 8.21
C ASP A 188 -5.55 -14.82 8.56
N TYR A 189 -5.54 -14.50 9.85
CA TYR A 189 -5.20 -13.15 10.30
C TYR A 189 -3.84 -12.68 9.76
N PRO A 190 -3.70 -11.37 9.47
CA PRO A 190 -2.44 -10.81 9.00
C PRO A 190 -1.26 -11.12 9.91
N ARG A 191 -0.18 -11.65 9.34
CA ARG A 191 1.10 -11.97 10.01
C ARG A 191 2.25 -11.35 9.23
N GLU A 192 3.44 -11.35 9.82
CA GLU A 192 4.65 -10.82 9.19
C GLU A 192 5.03 -11.47 7.85
N GLU A 193 4.67 -12.73 7.67
CA GLU A 193 4.89 -13.46 6.43
C GLU A 193 3.98 -13.01 5.29
N HIS A 194 2.81 -12.42 5.62
CA HIS A 194 1.84 -11.93 4.62
C HIS A 194 2.17 -10.53 4.10
N GLY A 195 2.88 -9.70 4.89
CA GLY A 195 3.15 -8.33 4.45
C GLY A 195 3.94 -7.48 5.45
N ASN A 196 4.31 -6.30 5.00
CA ASN A 196 4.89 -5.26 5.84
C ASN A 196 3.78 -4.41 6.44
N PHE A 197 3.36 -4.72 7.67
CA PHE A 197 2.25 -4.08 8.38
C PHE A 197 2.72 -3.36 9.64
N GLY A 198 1.88 -2.43 10.14
CA GLY A 198 1.97 -1.84 11.47
C GLY A 198 3.24 -1.05 11.73
N PHE A 199 3.92 -0.56 10.70
CA PHE A 199 5.19 0.19 10.80
C PHE A 199 6.30 -0.55 11.58
N ARG A 200 6.22 -1.86 11.67
CA ARG A 200 7.26 -2.68 12.29
C ARG A 200 8.60 -2.49 11.59
N LEU A 201 8.58 -2.36 10.29
CA LEU A 201 9.69 -1.90 9.47
C LEU A 201 9.41 -0.45 9.08
N SER A 202 10.33 0.44 9.41
CA SER A 202 10.18 1.88 9.16
C SER A 202 10.20 2.25 7.68
N ASP A 203 10.79 1.41 6.83
CA ASP A 203 10.86 1.58 5.38
C ASP A 203 10.15 0.44 4.65
N LEU A 204 9.93 0.63 3.35
CA LEU A 204 9.41 -0.38 2.45
C LEU A 204 10.30 -1.63 2.41
N VAL A 205 9.73 -2.72 1.96
CA VAL A 205 10.45 -3.96 1.63
C VAL A 205 10.41 -4.21 0.11
N PRO A 206 11.32 -5.05 -0.42
CA PRO A 206 11.30 -5.43 -1.83
C PRO A 206 9.92 -5.90 -2.29
N VAL A 207 9.55 -5.58 -3.53
CA VAL A 207 8.24 -5.98 -4.10
C VAL A 207 8.05 -7.49 -4.18
N THR A 208 9.13 -8.26 -4.08
CA THR A 208 9.13 -9.73 -4.06
C THR A 208 9.11 -10.32 -2.65
N ALA A 209 9.11 -9.47 -1.61
CA ALA A 209 8.98 -9.94 -0.23
C ALA A 209 7.55 -10.43 0.05
N ASN A 210 7.44 -11.32 1.03
CA ASN A 210 6.17 -11.80 1.55
C ASN A 210 5.28 -12.52 0.51
N PRO A 211 5.77 -13.49 -0.25
CA PRO A 211 4.96 -14.20 -1.26
C PRO A 211 3.78 -14.97 -0.67
N SER A 212 3.79 -15.27 0.63
CA SER A 212 2.65 -15.85 1.34
C SER A 212 1.45 -14.89 1.43
N GLY A 213 1.66 -13.60 1.15
CA GLY A 213 0.61 -12.58 1.09
C GLY A 213 0.04 -12.34 -0.30
N ASP A 214 0.47 -13.12 -1.31
CA ASP A 214 -0.03 -12.98 -2.67
C ASP A 214 -1.53 -13.32 -2.75
N SER A 215 -2.23 -12.67 -3.67
CA SER A 215 -3.65 -12.96 -3.91
C SER A 215 -3.85 -14.32 -4.56
N ALA A 216 -5.09 -14.79 -4.62
CA ALA A 216 -5.44 -16.05 -5.31
C ALA A 216 -5.02 -16.08 -6.78
N PHE A 217 -4.89 -14.91 -7.40
CA PHE A 217 -4.41 -14.78 -8.77
C PHE A 217 -2.89 -14.64 -8.86
N GLY A 218 -2.19 -14.51 -7.74
CA GLY A 218 -0.74 -14.35 -7.68
C GLY A 218 -0.26 -12.90 -7.80
N VAL A 219 -1.11 -11.91 -7.53
CA VAL A 219 -0.70 -10.50 -7.43
C VAL A 219 -0.14 -10.25 -6.04
N SER A 220 1.03 -9.64 -5.97
CA SER A 220 1.81 -9.48 -4.74
C SER A 220 1.51 -8.16 -4.03
N GLN A 221 1.52 -8.20 -2.70
CA GLN A 221 1.50 -7.03 -1.82
C GLN A 221 0.32 -6.06 -2.06
N LEU A 222 -0.86 -6.57 -2.44
CA LEU A 222 -2.08 -5.75 -2.54
C LEU A 222 -2.58 -5.27 -1.16
N THR A 223 -1.99 -5.77 -0.08
CA THR A 223 -2.22 -5.31 1.29
C THR A 223 -0.88 -5.17 1.99
N GLY A 224 -0.64 -4.03 2.59
CA GLY A 224 0.65 -3.69 3.22
C GLY A 224 1.70 -3.13 2.26
N ASN A 225 2.85 -2.78 2.80
CA ASN A 225 3.99 -2.20 2.08
C ASN A 225 3.67 -0.92 1.27
N GLY A 226 2.70 -0.12 1.74
CA GLY A 226 2.28 1.15 1.15
C GLY A 226 0.88 1.09 0.53
N TRP A 227 0.36 2.28 0.22
CA TRP A 227 -0.94 2.49 -0.41
C TRP A 227 -0.81 2.47 -1.94
N GLU A 228 -1.85 2.01 -2.63
CA GLU A 228 -1.96 2.08 -4.08
C GLU A 228 -2.86 3.24 -4.51
N TRP A 229 -2.43 3.94 -5.55
CA TRP A 229 -3.30 4.88 -6.26
C TRP A 229 -4.26 4.15 -7.19
N THR A 230 -5.53 4.52 -7.14
CA THR A 230 -6.55 4.04 -8.08
C THR A 230 -7.08 5.18 -8.95
N ALA A 231 -7.66 4.84 -10.10
CA ALA A 231 -8.33 5.81 -10.97
C ALA A 231 -9.71 6.21 -10.45
N THR A 232 -10.25 5.51 -9.46
CA THR A 232 -11.57 5.81 -8.87
C THR A 232 -11.45 7.03 -7.96
N PRO A 233 -12.18 8.12 -8.20
CA PRO A 233 -12.24 9.25 -7.28
C PRO A 233 -12.76 8.79 -5.91
N PHE A 234 -12.16 9.32 -4.85
CA PHE A 234 -12.69 9.11 -3.50
C PHE A 234 -14.04 9.82 -3.37
N ALA A 235 -15.07 9.07 -3.12
CA ALA A 235 -16.44 9.55 -2.92
C ALA A 235 -17.18 8.59 -1.97
N PRO A 236 -18.21 9.06 -1.24
CA PRO A 236 -19.10 8.14 -0.56
C PRO A 236 -19.82 7.26 -1.59
N PHE A 237 -20.17 6.07 -1.17
CA PHE A 237 -20.90 5.11 -1.99
C PHE A 237 -22.36 5.55 -2.22
#